data_bee81e849f46d6eaf895df0bdf6d243d
#
_entry.id   bee81e849f46d6eaf895df0bdf6d243d
#
_cell.length_a   1.000
_cell.length_b   1.000
_cell.length_c   1.000
_cell.angle_alpha   90.00
_cell.angle_beta   90.00
_cell.angle_gamma   90.00
#
_symmetry.space_group_name_H-M   'P 1'
#
loop_
_entity.id
_entity.type
_entity.pdbx_description
1 polymer ?
#
loop_
_entity_poly.entity_id
_entity_poly.type
_entity_poly.pdbx_seq_one_letter_code
_entity_poly.pdbx_strand_id
1 'polypeptide(L)'
;MGFLLKYLKKYKKESIGGPLFKMIEVIFELLVPLVVASIIDKGIAGGDRAHIVKMCIVLVILAAVGLTSTLTAQYLSAKAAVSVSTDMRHDVFRKIQSFSYADADKIGTSVLVTRMTSDINQIQNGLNITLRLLLRSPFVVIGAMVMAFTVDTKAAMVFAVVIPILFAAVFAVILTTIPMFRRVQERLDGVTRTVRENITGTRVIRAFNNQKSENDEFKEENTTLAALQKTAGAVSALMNPVTFLIINVAVIFLIKAGAVRVNYGMLSAGQVVALYNYMSQILVELIKFANVTVSASKALACARRIEAVMNEKGGQEIFMSDAVSEAKVEFRNVSLAYNAGAECALNNINFTVKSGETIGITGGTGCGKSSVVNLIPRFYDATSGTVFVNGRDVKSFDTGELRKKIGVVPQKAALFSGTIRENLLWAKEDATDEEIMEAVRTAQAEDVIKSKPDGLDEKISKSTLSGGQKQRLTIARALVGKPDILILDDSSSALDYATDFNLRQAIAALPWKPTVFIVSQRISSVMGCDKILLLEDGHQAGLAPHDELYKNVELYREICDIQLSD
;
A
#
# COMPACT_ATOMS: atom_id res chain seq x y z
N MET A 1 11.72 -11.18 10.57
CA MET A 1 11.35 -11.16 12.01
C MET A 1 11.96 -9.98 12.76
N GLY A 2 13.21 -9.63 12.56
CA GLY A 2 13.87 -8.47 13.20
C GLY A 2 13.13 -7.15 13.02
N PHE A 3 12.58 -6.91 11.84
CA PHE A 3 11.82 -5.71 11.52
C PHE A 3 10.60 -5.51 12.44
N LEU A 4 9.73 -6.51 12.59
CA LEU A 4 8.58 -6.44 13.49
C LEU A 4 8.98 -6.32 14.95
N LEU A 5 10.04 -7.01 15.37
CA LEU A 5 10.55 -6.94 16.74
C LEU A 5 11.05 -5.54 17.12
N LYS A 6 11.55 -4.76 16.15
CA LYS A 6 11.95 -3.36 16.37
C LYS A 6 10.76 -2.51 16.84
N TYR A 7 9.61 -2.65 16.21
CA TYR A 7 8.39 -1.94 16.61
C TYR A 7 7.80 -2.48 17.91
N LEU A 8 7.75 -3.82 18.08
CA LEU A 8 7.27 -4.44 19.32
C LEU A 8 8.09 -4.05 20.56
N LYS A 9 9.40 -3.87 20.41
CA LYS A 9 10.27 -3.40 21.51
C LYS A 9 9.86 -2.03 22.05
N LYS A 10 9.25 -1.18 21.25
CA LYS A 10 8.73 0.14 21.67
C LYS A 10 7.52 -0.01 22.62
N TYR A 11 6.73 -1.07 22.45
CA TYR A 11 5.52 -1.37 23.22
C TYR A 11 5.67 -2.64 24.07
N LYS A 12 6.81 -2.75 24.80
CA LYS A 12 7.17 -3.95 25.59
C LYS A 12 6.11 -4.31 26.63
N LYS A 13 5.54 -3.31 27.33
CA LYS A 13 4.55 -3.54 28.38
C LYS A 13 3.29 -4.23 27.85
N GLU A 14 2.78 -3.73 26.75
CA GLU A 14 1.58 -4.25 26.08
C GLU A 14 1.86 -5.60 25.40
N SER A 15 3.01 -5.71 24.72
CA SER A 15 3.40 -6.91 23.99
C SER A 15 3.71 -8.12 24.87
N ILE A 16 4.18 -7.90 26.10
CA ILE A 16 4.44 -8.96 27.08
C ILE A 16 3.21 -9.15 27.98
N GLY A 17 2.56 -8.05 28.39
CA GLY A 17 1.40 -8.09 29.26
C GLY A 17 0.23 -8.87 28.67
N GLY A 18 -0.08 -8.67 27.37
CA GLY A 18 -1.13 -9.39 26.69
C GLY A 18 -1.01 -10.92 26.81
N PRO A 19 0.08 -11.53 26.34
CA PRO A 19 0.33 -12.97 26.52
C PRO A 19 0.35 -13.42 27.98
N LEU A 20 0.94 -12.63 28.90
CA LEU A 20 1.01 -12.96 30.31
C LEU A 20 -0.38 -13.11 30.95
N PHE A 21 -1.28 -12.12 30.73
CA PHE A 21 -2.66 -12.22 31.23
C PHE A 21 -3.44 -13.36 30.57
N LYS A 22 -3.13 -13.71 29.34
CA LYS A 22 -3.70 -14.91 28.69
C LYS A 22 -3.21 -16.20 29.32
N MET A 23 -1.97 -16.28 29.76
CA MET A 23 -1.46 -17.46 30.50
C MET A 23 -2.11 -17.56 31.89
N ILE A 24 -2.31 -16.45 32.59
CA ILE A 24 -3.02 -16.42 33.88
C ILE A 24 -4.45 -16.94 33.69
N GLU A 25 -5.19 -16.46 32.67
CA GLU A 25 -6.52 -16.96 32.32
C GLU A 25 -6.52 -18.49 32.17
N VAL A 26 -5.55 -19.04 31.42
CA VAL A 26 -5.48 -20.50 31.18
C VAL A 26 -5.26 -21.29 32.48
N ILE A 27 -4.44 -20.79 33.41
CA ILE A 27 -4.25 -21.44 34.69
C ILE A 27 -5.58 -21.59 35.44
N PHE A 28 -6.39 -20.54 35.48
CA PHE A 28 -7.72 -20.59 36.12
C PHE A 28 -8.70 -21.49 35.33
N GLU A 29 -8.66 -21.45 33.99
CA GLU A 29 -9.47 -22.30 33.13
C GLU A 29 -9.19 -23.80 33.37
N LEU A 30 -7.91 -24.18 33.54
CA LEU A 30 -7.49 -25.55 33.81
C LEU A 30 -7.93 -26.07 35.20
N LEU A 31 -8.22 -25.18 36.16
CA LEU A 31 -8.75 -25.58 37.49
C LEU A 31 -10.26 -25.90 37.46
N VAL A 32 -11.00 -25.36 36.50
CA VAL A 32 -12.46 -25.54 36.42
C VAL A 32 -12.87 -27.02 36.39
N PRO A 33 -12.29 -27.92 35.57
CA PRO A 33 -12.64 -29.32 35.56
C PRO A 33 -12.45 -30.03 36.90
N LEU A 34 -11.44 -29.66 37.68
CA LEU A 34 -11.20 -30.23 39.03
C LEU A 34 -12.26 -29.78 40.03
N VAL A 35 -12.68 -28.52 39.97
CA VAL A 35 -13.75 -27.99 40.82
C VAL A 35 -15.09 -28.69 40.48
N VAL A 36 -15.37 -28.91 39.20
CA VAL A 36 -16.55 -29.67 38.74
C VAL A 36 -16.50 -31.12 39.24
N ALA A 37 -15.31 -31.76 39.15
CA ALA A 37 -15.13 -33.10 39.71
C ALA A 37 -15.45 -33.15 41.23
N SER A 38 -14.97 -32.16 41.99
CA SER A 38 -15.26 -32.06 43.43
C SER A 38 -16.73 -31.84 43.74
N ILE A 39 -17.47 -31.10 42.91
CA ILE A 39 -18.95 -30.95 43.03
C ILE A 39 -19.63 -32.30 42.83
N ILE A 40 -19.23 -33.07 41.81
CA ILE A 40 -19.81 -34.38 41.50
C ILE A 40 -19.54 -35.37 42.65
N ASP A 41 -18.29 -35.49 43.06
CA ASP A 41 -17.86 -36.54 43.96
C ASP A 41 -18.27 -36.28 45.42
N LYS A 42 -17.99 -35.07 45.94
CA LYS A 42 -18.25 -34.72 47.36
C LYS A 42 -19.65 -34.10 47.53
N GLY A 43 -20.07 -33.29 46.56
CA GLY A 43 -21.34 -32.60 46.66
C GLY A 43 -22.52 -33.50 46.32
N ILE A 44 -22.57 -34.04 45.07
CA ILE A 44 -23.73 -34.81 44.59
C ILE A 44 -23.69 -36.22 45.16
N ALA A 45 -22.59 -36.96 44.98
CA ALA A 45 -22.48 -38.34 45.45
C ALA A 45 -22.42 -38.42 46.98
N GLY A 46 -21.79 -37.44 47.65
CA GLY A 46 -21.72 -37.32 49.10
C GLY A 46 -22.95 -36.67 49.74
N GLY A 47 -23.90 -36.12 49.00
CA GLY A 47 -25.09 -35.44 49.51
C GLY A 47 -24.85 -34.11 50.23
N ASP A 48 -23.64 -33.55 50.16
CA ASP A 48 -23.25 -32.33 50.88
C ASP A 48 -23.62 -31.05 50.07
N ARG A 49 -24.82 -30.51 50.40
CA ARG A 49 -25.31 -29.26 49.77
C ARG A 49 -24.43 -28.04 50.05
N ALA A 50 -23.81 -27.97 51.25
CA ALA A 50 -22.96 -26.85 51.61
C ALA A 50 -21.68 -26.85 50.75
N HIS A 51 -21.10 -28.04 50.48
CA HIS A 51 -19.96 -28.19 49.58
C HIS A 51 -20.31 -27.77 48.14
N ILE A 52 -21.52 -28.13 47.64
CA ILE A 52 -21.96 -27.69 46.31
C ILE A 52 -21.97 -26.15 46.22
N VAL A 53 -22.64 -25.47 47.17
CA VAL A 53 -22.71 -24.00 47.19
C VAL A 53 -21.34 -23.38 47.25
N LYS A 54 -20.46 -23.89 48.10
CA LYS A 54 -19.05 -23.40 48.24
C LYS A 54 -18.30 -23.54 46.91
N MET A 55 -18.37 -24.67 46.24
CA MET A 55 -17.68 -24.91 44.97
C MET A 55 -18.29 -24.10 43.82
N CYS A 56 -19.61 -23.86 43.81
CA CYS A 56 -20.26 -22.95 42.87
C CYS A 56 -19.73 -21.50 43.03
N ILE A 57 -19.56 -21.04 44.27
CA ILE A 57 -18.94 -19.72 44.53
C ILE A 57 -17.52 -19.70 44.01
N VAL A 58 -16.73 -20.77 44.21
CA VAL A 58 -15.38 -20.89 43.64
C VAL A 58 -15.40 -20.79 42.11
N LEU A 59 -16.33 -21.47 41.41
CA LEU A 59 -16.50 -21.37 39.97
C LEU A 59 -16.80 -19.93 39.52
N VAL A 60 -17.65 -19.21 40.23
CA VAL A 60 -17.95 -17.80 39.94
C VAL A 60 -16.73 -16.93 40.11
N ILE A 61 -15.93 -17.14 41.15
CA ILE A 61 -14.65 -16.41 41.36
C ILE A 61 -13.68 -16.73 40.25
N LEU A 62 -13.47 -18.00 39.87
CA LEU A 62 -12.60 -18.40 38.77
C LEU A 62 -13.05 -17.77 37.45
N ALA A 63 -14.36 -17.75 37.19
CA ALA A 63 -14.91 -17.10 35.99
C ALA A 63 -14.69 -15.59 35.99
N ALA A 64 -14.88 -14.91 37.12
CA ALA A 64 -14.63 -13.46 37.24
C ALA A 64 -13.17 -13.09 37.03
N VAL A 65 -12.24 -13.85 37.63
CA VAL A 65 -10.78 -13.66 37.44
C VAL A 65 -10.39 -13.98 35.99
N GLY A 66 -10.93 -15.04 35.42
CA GLY A 66 -10.71 -15.39 34.00
C GLY A 66 -11.21 -14.31 33.06
N LEU A 67 -12.41 -13.77 33.31
CA LEU A 67 -12.99 -12.68 32.51
C LEU A 67 -12.13 -11.42 32.56
N THR A 68 -11.75 -10.97 33.76
CA THR A 68 -10.90 -9.77 33.92
C THR A 68 -9.54 -9.94 33.26
N SER A 69 -8.92 -11.12 33.39
CA SER A 69 -7.65 -11.46 32.72
C SER A 69 -7.81 -11.46 31.20
N THR A 70 -8.91 -12.03 30.69
CA THR A 70 -9.22 -12.03 29.24
C THR A 70 -9.38 -10.63 28.69
N LEU A 71 -10.18 -9.77 29.34
CA LEU A 71 -10.41 -8.38 28.91
C LEU A 71 -9.12 -7.58 28.91
N THR A 72 -8.31 -7.71 29.96
CA THR A 72 -7.01 -7.04 30.08
C THR A 72 -6.04 -7.51 28.97
N ALA A 73 -5.94 -8.81 28.74
CA ALA A 73 -5.10 -9.39 27.70
C ALA A 73 -5.53 -8.91 26.31
N GLN A 74 -6.83 -8.86 26.05
CA GLN A 74 -7.40 -8.42 24.78
C GLN A 74 -7.13 -6.94 24.52
N TYR A 75 -7.33 -6.10 25.54
CA TYR A 75 -7.02 -4.67 25.47
C TYR A 75 -5.53 -4.42 25.19
N LEU A 76 -4.62 -5.05 25.96
CA LEU A 76 -3.18 -4.86 25.78
C LEU A 76 -2.70 -5.34 24.42
N SER A 77 -3.15 -6.51 23.96
CA SER A 77 -2.78 -7.05 22.64
C SER A 77 -3.31 -6.19 21.49
N ALA A 78 -4.54 -5.70 21.59
CA ALA A 78 -5.12 -4.79 20.60
C ALA A 78 -4.38 -3.45 20.58
N LYS A 79 -4.10 -2.87 21.75
CA LYS A 79 -3.35 -1.62 21.88
C LYS A 79 -1.95 -1.77 21.28
N ALA A 80 -1.22 -2.85 21.55
CA ALA A 80 0.09 -3.11 20.96
C ALA A 80 -0.01 -3.19 19.42
N ALA A 81 -0.94 -3.99 18.90
CA ALA A 81 -1.10 -4.18 17.47
C ALA A 81 -1.47 -2.89 16.73
N VAL A 82 -2.38 -2.09 17.28
CA VAL A 82 -2.78 -0.79 16.71
C VAL A 82 -1.62 0.20 16.76
N SER A 83 -0.94 0.32 17.90
CA SER A 83 0.18 1.26 18.05
C SER A 83 1.34 0.93 17.09
N VAL A 84 1.70 -0.36 16.96
CA VAL A 84 2.70 -0.81 15.99
C VAL A 84 2.27 -0.49 14.56
N SER A 85 1.03 -0.75 14.19
CA SER A 85 0.54 -0.46 12.83
C SER A 85 0.50 1.04 12.53
N THR A 86 0.20 1.88 13.52
CA THR A 86 0.21 3.35 13.39
C THR A 86 1.62 3.87 13.16
N ASP A 87 2.59 3.43 13.96
CA ASP A 87 4.00 3.79 13.78
C ASP A 87 4.51 3.33 12.40
N MET A 88 4.16 2.10 11.99
CA MET A 88 4.55 1.58 10.67
C MET A 88 3.96 2.41 9.53
N ARG A 89 2.67 2.82 9.61
CA ARG A 89 2.06 3.70 8.60
C ARG A 89 2.81 5.02 8.50
N HIS A 90 3.13 5.62 9.64
CA HIS A 90 3.85 6.87 9.68
C HIS A 90 5.26 6.76 9.06
N ASP A 91 6.00 5.72 9.43
CA ASP A 91 7.36 5.51 8.92
C ASP A 91 7.36 5.16 7.42
N VAL A 92 6.45 4.30 6.96
CA VAL A 92 6.29 3.95 5.54
C VAL A 92 5.87 5.18 4.73
N PHE A 93 4.93 6.00 5.23
CA PHE A 93 4.53 7.22 4.55
C PHE A 93 5.69 8.20 4.42
N ARG A 94 6.44 8.43 5.50
CA ARG A 94 7.64 9.28 5.48
C ARG A 94 8.67 8.75 4.48
N LYS A 95 8.86 7.42 4.44
CA LYS A 95 9.77 6.79 3.48
C LYS A 95 9.32 6.99 2.04
N ILE A 96 8.03 6.80 1.74
CA ILE A 96 7.46 7.04 0.40
C ILE A 96 7.66 8.50 -0.02
N GLN A 97 7.45 9.46 0.89
CA GLN A 97 7.69 10.88 0.61
C GLN A 97 9.17 11.22 0.35
N SER A 98 10.10 10.39 0.82
CA SER A 98 11.53 10.55 0.53
C SER A 98 11.99 9.91 -0.79
N PHE A 99 11.13 9.18 -1.50
CA PHE A 99 11.49 8.56 -2.76
C PHE A 99 11.69 9.59 -3.87
N SER A 100 12.65 9.31 -4.75
CA SER A 100 12.71 9.98 -6.04
C SER A 100 11.56 9.53 -6.94
N TYR A 101 11.29 10.26 -8.02
CA TYR A 101 10.31 9.83 -9.03
C TYR A 101 10.70 8.46 -9.63
N ALA A 102 11.99 8.24 -9.90
CA ALA A 102 12.49 6.96 -10.40
C ALA A 102 12.21 5.79 -9.44
N ASP A 103 12.41 6.00 -8.13
CA ASP A 103 12.11 4.98 -7.12
C ASP A 103 10.61 4.67 -7.05
N ALA A 104 9.78 5.73 -7.09
CA ALA A 104 8.33 5.59 -7.04
C ALA A 104 7.78 4.87 -8.29
N ASP A 105 8.32 5.17 -9.47
CA ASP A 105 7.93 4.51 -10.72
C ASP A 105 8.39 3.05 -10.77
N LYS A 106 9.61 2.75 -10.30
CA LYS A 106 10.14 1.38 -10.20
C LYS A 106 9.27 0.48 -9.34
N ILE A 107 8.78 0.97 -8.20
CA ILE A 107 7.93 0.21 -7.28
C ILE A 107 6.48 0.19 -7.76
N GLY A 108 6.01 1.27 -8.30
CA GLY A 108 4.63 1.51 -8.75
C GLY A 108 3.71 2.02 -7.63
N THR A 109 2.97 3.08 -7.93
CA THR A 109 2.07 3.76 -6.97
C THR A 109 1.00 2.82 -6.39
N SER A 110 0.43 1.92 -7.20
CA SER A 110 -0.59 0.96 -6.74
C SER A 110 -0.03 -0.03 -5.70
N VAL A 111 1.23 -0.43 -5.86
CA VAL A 111 1.93 -1.28 -4.91
C VAL A 111 2.16 -0.53 -3.61
N LEU A 112 2.63 0.71 -3.65
CA LEU A 112 2.85 1.55 -2.47
C LEU A 112 1.56 1.76 -1.66
N VAL A 113 0.43 2.04 -2.34
CA VAL A 113 -0.88 2.15 -1.70
C VAL A 113 -1.28 0.83 -1.02
N THR A 114 -1.06 -0.31 -1.68
CA THR A 114 -1.34 -1.63 -1.10
C THR A 114 -0.49 -1.91 0.16
N ARG A 115 0.80 -1.49 0.16
CA ARG A 115 1.66 -1.61 1.36
C ARG A 115 1.13 -0.78 2.52
N MET A 116 0.72 0.47 2.25
CA MET A 116 0.18 1.41 3.26
C MET A 116 -1.14 0.94 3.88
N THR A 117 -1.97 0.26 3.11
CA THR A 117 -3.34 -0.12 3.50
C THR A 117 -3.44 -1.60 3.87
N SER A 118 -3.53 -2.47 2.88
CA SER A 118 -3.81 -3.89 3.05
C SER A 118 -2.73 -4.63 3.85
N ASP A 119 -1.44 -4.41 3.51
CA ASP A 119 -0.35 -5.14 4.16
C ASP A 119 -0.20 -4.75 5.64
N ILE A 120 -0.29 -3.46 5.98
CA ILE A 120 -0.23 -3.01 7.37
C ILE A 120 -1.44 -3.53 8.17
N ASN A 121 -2.65 -3.51 7.59
CA ASN A 121 -3.83 -4.07 8.24
C ASN A 121 -3.69 -5.58 8.50
N GLN A 122 -3.10 -6.32 7.56
CA GLN A 122 -2.84 -7.75 7.73
C GLN A 122 -1.81 -8.01 8.84
N ILE A 123 -0.79 -7.16 8.96
CA ILE A 123 0.19 -7.22 10.07
C ILE A 123 -0.51 -6.93 11.40
N GLN A 124 -1.34 -5.88 11.47
CA GLN A 124 -2.08 -5.52 12.68
C GLN A 124 -2.94 -6.69 13.17
N ASN A 125 -3.73 -7.28 12.26
CA ASN A 125 -4.60 -8.40 12.58
C ASN A 125 -3.81 -9.64 13.01
N GLY A 126 -2.78 -10.00 12.25
CA GLY A 126 -1.92 -11.13 12.56
C GLY A 126 -1.17 -10.95 13.87
N LEU A 127 -0.70 -9.74 14.17
CA LEU A 127 -0.01 -9.42 15.42
C LEU A 127 -0.97 -9.53 16.62
N ASN A 128 -2.18 -8.97 16.52
CA ASN A 128 -3.19 -9.08 17.57
C ASN A 128 -3.54 -10.55 17.89
N ILE A 129 -3.77 -11.37 16.86
CA ILE A 129 -4.07 -12.79 17.02
C ILE A 129 -2.87 -13.53 17.63
N THR A 130 -1.66 -13.25 17.13
CA THR A 130 -0.42 -13.88 17.61
C THR A 130 -0.16 -13.59 19.09
N LEU A 131 -0.25 -12.32 19.51
CA LEU A 131 -0.06 -11.93 20.91
C LEU A 131 -1.07 -12.58 21.87
N ARG A 132 -2.27 -12.85 21.38
CA ARG A 132 -3.35 -13.45 22.20
C ARG A 132 -3.31 -14.96 22.28
N LEU A 133 -3.00 -15.64 21.17
CA LEU A 133 -3.27 -17.06 21.04
C LEU A 133 -2.03 -17.93 20.81
N LEU A 134 -0.92 -17.37 20.33
CA LEU A 134 0.27 -18.16 19.98
C LEU A 134 0.85 -18.93 21.17
N LEU A 135 0.94 -18.28 22.33
CA LEU A 135 1.42 -18.91 23.56
C LEU A 135 0.30 -19.63 24.32
N ARG A 136 -0.94 -19.13 24.24
CA ARG A 136 -2.10 -19.70 24.93
C ARG A 136 -2.36 -21.15 24.50
N SER A 137 -2.45 -21.41 23.19
CA SER A 137 -2.86 -22.73 22.70
C SER A 137 -1.89 -23.87 23.08
N PRO A 138 -0.55 -23.74 22.91
CA PRO A 138 0.36 -24.77 23.43
C PRO A 138 0.30 -24.92 24.96
N PHE A 139 0.13 -23.80 25.67
CA PHE A 139 0.08 -23.83 27.14
C PHE A 139 -1.18 -24.54 27.66
N VAL A 140 -2.34 -24.36 27.01
CA VAL A 140 -3.58 -25.12 27.32
C VAL A 140 -3.39 -26.60 27.04
N VAL A 141 -2.83 -26.97 25.87
CA VAL A 141 -2.64 -28.38 25.48
C VAL A 141 -1.70 -29.10 26.46
N ILE A 142 -0.54 -28.50 26.75
CA ILE A 142 0.43 -29.07 27.72
C ILE A 142 -0.15 -29.05 29.13
N GLY A 143 -0.79 -27.95 29.54
CA GLY A 143 -1.40 -27.82 30.86
C GLY A 143 -2.51 -28.84 31.09
N ALA A 144 -3.43 -29.01 30.12
CA ALA A 144 -4.49 -30.01 30.21
C ALA A 144 -3.93 -31.44 30.27
N MET A 145 -2.85 -31.72 29.51
CA MET A 145 -2.17 -33.01 29.60
C MET A 145 -1.54 -33.22 30.99
N VAL A 146 -0.81 -32.25 31.53
CA VAL A 146 -0.24 -32.32 32.89
C VAL A 146 -1.35 -32.52 33.94
N MET A 147 -2.43 -31.74 33.86
CA MET A 147 -3.57 -31.88 34.76
C MET A 147 -4.22 -33.26 34.65
N ALA A 148 -4.36 -33.84 33.45
CA ALA A 148 -4.87 -35.18 33.27
C ALA A 148 -3.97 -36.23 33.96
N PHE A 149 -2.65 -36.10 33.85
CA PHE A 149 -1.66 -36.98 34.56
C PHE A 149 -1.73 -36.84 36.07
N THR A 150 -2.06 -35.66 36.62
CA THR A 150 -2.26 -35.48 38.08
C THR A 150 -3.56 -36.14 38.58
N VAL A 151 -4.59 -36.27 37.71
CA VAL A 151 -5.83 -36.94 38.04
C VAL A 151 -5.64 -38.47 38.06
N ASP A 152 -5.14 -39.04 36.97
CA ASP A 152 -4.84 -40.47 36.89
C ASP A 152 -3.85 -40.78 35.75
N THR A 153 -2.71 -41.38 36.09
CA THR A 153 -1.63 -41.64 35.14
C THR A 153 -2.02 -42.64 34.04
N LYS A 154 -2.79 -43.70 34.36
CA LYS A 154 -3.14 -44.73 33.37
C LYS A 154 -4.23 -44.25 32.41
N ALA A 155 -5.25 -43.56 32.89
CA ALA A 155 -6.26 -42.94 32.05
C ALA A 155 -5.67 -41.82 31.19
N ALA A 156 -4.68 -41.07 31.71
CA ALA A 156 -3.99 -40.01 30.98
C ALA A 156 -3.10 -40.51 29.83
N MET A 157 -2.70 -41.79 29.81
CA MET A 157 -1.96 -42.35 28.66
C MET A 157 -2.72 -42.22 27.33
N VAL A 158 -4.06 -42.17 27.38
CA VAL A 158 -4.88 -41.91 26.19
C VAL A 158 -4.52 -40.56 25.56
N PHE A 159 -4.25 -39.53 26.39
CA PHE A 159 -3.84 -38.19 25.89
C PHE A 159 -2.49 -38.25 25.17
N ALA A 160 -1.52 -39.01 25.72
CA ALA A 160 -0.18 -39.16 25.14
C ALA A 160 -0.23 -39.78 23.72
N VAL A 161 -1.24 -40.61 23.43
CA VAL A 161 -1.45 -41.20 22.11
C VAL A 161 -2.28 -40.29 21.20
N VAL A 162 -3.35 -39.73 21.72
CA VAL A 162 -4.33 -38.97 20.93
C VAL A 162 -3.79 -37.60 20.48
N ILE A 163 -3.03 -36.90 21.32
CA ILE A 163 -2.50 -35.57 20.98
C ILE A 163 -1.59 -35.62 19.73
N PRO A 164 -0.59 -36.52 19.63
CA PRO A 164 0.21 -36.65 18.40
C PRO A 164 -0.63 -37.02 17.17
N ILE A 165 -1.63 -37.90 17.31
CA ILE A 165 -2.52 -38.29 16.21
C ILE A 165 -3.34 -37.08 15.72
N LEU A 166 -3.92 -36.33 16.64
CA LEU A 166 -4.66 -35.10 16.31
C LEU A 166 -3.76 -34.07 15.65
N PHE A 167 -2.56 -33.88 16.19
CA PHE A 167 -1.59 -32.96 15.61
C PHE A 167 -1.24 -33.37 14.18
N ALA A 168 -0.93 -34.65 13.95
CA ALA A 168 -0.63 -35.17 12.62
C ALA A 168 -1.83 -35.00 11.65
N ALA A 169 -3.06 -35.28 12.09
CA ALA A 169 -4.26 -35.14 11.28
C ALA A 169 -4.52 -33.66 10.91
N VAL A 170 -4.44 -32.74 11.87
CA VAL A 170 -4.63 -31.31 11.63
C VAL A 170 -3.57 -30.76 10.67
N PHE A 171 -2.29 -31.07 10.91
CA PHE A 171 -1.22 -30.61 10.03
C PHE A 171 -1.28 -31.24 8.64
N ALA A 172 -1.68 -32.51 8.51
CA ALA A 172 -1.89 -33.15 7.20
C ALA A 172 -2.92 -32.42 6.36
N VAL A 173 -4.08 -32.07 6.97
CA VAL A 173 -5.13 -31.29 6.28
C VAL A 173 -4.62 -29.89 5.90
N ILE A 174 -3.95 -29.20 6.82
CA ILE A 174 -3.43 -27.85 6.56
C ILE A 174 -2.40 -27.87 5.41
N LEU A 175 -1.41 -28.77 5.47
CA LEU A 175 -0.35 -28.85 4.45
C LEU A 175 -0.90 -29.22 3.08
N THR A 176 -1.97 -30.01 3.03
CA THR A 176 -2.66 -30.35 1.77
C THR A 176 -3.49 -29.18 1.25
N THR A 177 -4.11 -28.44 2.14
CA THR A 177 -5.06 -27.37 1.78
C THR A 177 -4.34 -26.07 1.34
N ILE A 178 -3.18 -25.74 1.92
CA ILE A 178 -2.41 -24.54 1.58
C ILE A 178 -2.12 -24.42 0.08
N PRO A 179 -1.54 -25.44 -0.60
CA PRO A 179 -1.27 -25.34 -2.04
C PRO A 179 -2.55 -25.27 -2.89
N MET A 180 -3.65 -25.89 -2.41
CA MET A 180 -4.94 -25.79 -3.10
C MET A 180 -5.50 -24.37 -3.06
N PHE A 181 -5.51 -23.71 -1.89
CA PHE A 181 -5.94 -22.33 -1.78
C PHE A 181 -5.04 -21.36 -2.54
N ARG A 182 -3.74 -21.67 -2.66
CA ARG A 182 -2.84 -20.89 -3.51
C ARG A 182 -3.28 -20.93 -4.98
N ARG A 183 -3.60 -22.12 -5.52
CA ARG A 183 -4.13 -22.28 -6.88
C ARG A 183 -5.47 -21.57 -7.07
N VAL A 184 -6.36 -21.63 -6.07
CA VAL A 184 -7.63 -20.87 -6.06
C VAL A 184 -7.34 -19.37 -6.18
N GLN A 185 -6.37 -18.86 -5.42
CA GLN A 185 -6.01 -17.44 -5.47
C GLN A 185 -5.45 -17.03 -6.83
N GLU A 186 -4.56 -17.83 -7.42
CA GLU A 186 -3.99 -17.58 -8.75
C GLU A 186 -5.09 -17.52 -9.83
N ARG A 187 -6.12 -18.38 -9.75
CA ARG A 187 -7.26 -18.34 -10.66
C ARG A 187 -8.22 -17.19 -10.38
N LEU A 188 -8.43 -16.83 -9.12
CA LEU A 188 -9.22 -15.65 -8.75
C LEU A 188 -8.58 -14.35 -9.27
N ASP A 189 -7.25 -14.26 -9.24
CA ASP A 189 -6.52 -13.13 -9.80
C ASP A 189 -6.71 -13.06 -11.33
N GLY A 190 -6.77 -14.22 -12.03
CA GLY A 190 -7.13 -14.32 -13.44
C GLY A 190 -8.51 -13.74 -13.72
N VAL A 191 -9.56 -14.28 -13.08
CA VAL A 191 -10.94 -13.80 -13.21
C VAL A 191 -11.05 -12.29 -12.91
N THR A 192 -10.34 -11.81 -11.88
CA THR A 192 -10.33 -10.37 -11.53
C THR A 192 -9.70 -9.53 -12.64
N ARG A 193 -8.67 -10.04 -13.32
CA ARG A 193 -8.04 -9.39 -14.46
C ARG A 193 -9.00 -9.30 -15.63
N THR A 194 -9.64 -10.40 -16.03
CA THR A 194 -10.65 -10.46 -17.12
C THR A 194 -11.79 -9.47 -16.85
N VAL A 195 -12.33 -9.44 -15.61
CA VAL A 195 -13.37 -8.47 -15.23
C VAL A 195 -12.88 -7.02 -15.37
N ARG A 196 -11.65 -6.72 -14.95
CA ARG A 196 -11.07 -5.37 -15.06
C ARG A 196 -10.88 -4.96 -16.51
N GLU A 197 -10.38 -5.85 -17.35
CA GLU A 197 -10.22 -5.64 -18.80
C GLU A 197 -11.57 -5.39 -19.47
N ASN A 198 -12.58 -6.18 -19.15
CA ASN A 198 -13.93 -6.03 -19.69
C ASN A 198 -14.61 -4.72 -19.26
N ILE A 199 -14.45 -4.31 -17.99
CA ILE A 199 -14.99 -3.02 -17.52
C ILE A 199 -14.28 -1.86 -18.22
N THR A 200 -12.96 -1.91 -18.33
CA THR A 200 -12.17 -0.86 -18.98
C THR A 200 -12.43 -0.81 -20.47
N GLY A 201 -12.53 -1.98 -21.12
CA GLY A 201 -12.77 -2.16 -22.54
C GLY A 201 -14.23 -2.17 -22.96
N THR A 202 -15.21 -1.87 -22.09
CA THR A 202 -16.64 -2.01 -22.35
C THR A 202 -17.09 -1.33 -23.66
N ARG A 203 -16.52 -0.16 -23.97
CA ARG A 203 -16.85 0.58 -25.23
C ARG A 203 -16.36 -0.19 -26.45
N VAL A 204 -15.17 -0.77 -26.38
CA VAL A 204 -14.58 -1.56 -27.48
C VAL A 204 -15.37 -2.85 -27.67
N ILE A 205 -15.65 -3.58 -26.60
CA ILE A 205 -16.43 -4.82 -26.63
C ILE A 205 -17.81 -4.58 -27.29
N ARG A 206 -18.46 -3.47 -26.93
CA ARG A 206 -19.76 -3.08 -27.53
C ARG A 206 -19.63 -2.64 -28.99
N ALA A 207 -18.58 -1.86 -29.32
CA ALA A 207 -18.37 -1.39 -30.70
C ALA A 207 -18.12 -2.54 -31.69
N PHE A 208 -17.44 -3.59 -31.24
CA PHE A 208 -17.15 -4.78 -32.03
C PHE A 208 -18.15 -5.93 -31.83
N ASN A 209 -19.22 -5.71 -31.04
CA ASN A 209 -20.28 -6.69 -30.77
C ASN A 209 -19.76 -8.03 -30.22
N ASN A 210 -18.67 -7.98 -29.39
CA ASN A 210 -17.96 -9.16 -28.90
C ASN A 210 -18.42 -9.63 -27.51
N GLN A 211 -19.58 -9.13 -27.02
CA GLN A 211 -20.07 -9.42 -25.66
C GLN A 211 -20.28 -10.91 -25.40
N LYS A 212 -20.67 -11.67 -26.45
CA LYS A 212 -20.91 -13.11 -26.30
C LYS A 212 -19.61 -13.86 -26.03
N SER A 213 -18.56 -13.58 -26.80
CA SER A 213 -17.24 -14.21 -26.61
C SER A 213 -16.66 -13.93 -25.23
N GLU A 214 -16.68 -12.65 -24.81
CA GLU A 214 -16.21 -12.25 -23.49
C GLU A 214 -16.99 -12.89 -22.34
N ASN A 215 -18.29 -13.05 -22.51
CA ASN A 215 -19.15 -13.69 -21.52
C ASN A 215 -18.89 -15.21 -21.43
N ASP A 216 -18.65 -15.85 -22.57
CA ASP A 216 -18.32 -17.28 -22.61
C ASP A 216 -16.93 -17.54 -21.99
N GLU A 217 -15.92 -16.71 -22.27
CA GLU A 217 -14.59 -16.77 -21.64
C GLU A 217 -14.67 -16.57 -20.11
N PHE A 218 -15.37 -15.52 -19.67
CA PHE A 218 -15.60 -15.29 -18.23
C PHE A 218 -16.29 -16.48 -17.57
N LYS A 219 -17.29 -17.07 -18.22
CA LYS A 219 -18.02 -18.23 -17.71
C LYS A 219 -17.12 -19.46 -17.55
N GLU A 220 -16.23 -19.70 -18.50
CA GLU A 220 -15.25 -20.81 -18.45
C GLU A 220 -14.25 -20.60 -17.29
N GLU A 221 -13.64 -19.41 -17.18
CA GLU A 221 -12.74 -19.07 -16.08
C GLU A 221 -13.42 -19.19 -14.72
N ASN A 222 -14.62 -18.64 -14.59
CA ASN A 222 -15.40 -18.67 -13.35
C ASN A 222 -15.83 -20.09 -12.97
N THR A 223 -16.16 -20.92 -13.94
CA THR A 223 -16.50 -22.34 -13.71
C THR A 223 -15.29 -23.12 -13.22
N THR A 224 -14.13 -22.88 -13.80
CA THR A 224 -12.85 -23.48 -13.38
C THR A 224 -12.48 -23.04 -11.96
N LEU A 225 -12.62 -21.74 -11.64
CA LEU A 225 -12.42 -21.20 -10.30
C LEU A 225 -13.36 -21.88 -9.30
N ALA A 226 -14.65 -21.96 -9.63
CA ALA A 226 -15.66 -22.59 -8.76
C ALA A 226 -15.35 -24.08 -8.48
N ALA A 227 -14.88 -24.82 -9.48
CA ALA A 227 -14.48 -26.22 -9.30
C ALA A 227 -13.29 -26.36 -8.33
N LEU A 228 -12.27 -25.51 -8.48
CA LEU A 228 -11.12 -25.46 -7.58
C LEU A 228 -11.51 -25.06 -6.16
N GLN A 229 -12.39 -24.06 -6.01
CA GLN A 229 -12.91 -23.63 -4.69
C GLN A 229 -13.69 -24.75 -4.01
N LYS A 230 -14.56 -25.47 -4.75
CA LYS A 230 -15.30 -26.63 -4.22
C LYS A 230 -14.36 -27.71 -3.73
N THR A 231 -13.33 -28.06 -4.52
CA THR A 231 -12.36 -29.10 -4.15
C THR A 231 -11.53 -28.70 -2.93
N ALA A 232 -11.00 -27.47 -2.92
CA ALA A 232 -10.23 -26.95 -1.79
C ALA A 232 -11.12 -26.84 -0.52
N GLY A 233 -12.37 -26.40 -0.69
CA GLY A 233 -13.35 -26.31 0.37
C GLY A 233 -13.72 -27.69 0.94
N ALA A 234 -13.94 -28.68 0.09
CA ALA A 234 -14.24 -30.05 0.50
C ALA A 234 -13.11 -30.67 1.33
N VAL A 235 -11.85 -30.53 0.87
CA VAL A 235 -10.69 -31.01 1.64
C VAL A 235 -10.54 -30.26 2.97
N SER A 236 -10.71 -28.93 2.96
CA SER A 236 -10.68 -28.13 4.20
C SER A 236 -11.80 -28.51 5.17
N ALA A 237 -12.99 -28.82 4.65
CA ALA A 237 -14.15 -29.20 5.46
C ALA A 237 -13.96 -30.55 6.17
N LEU A 238 -13.06 -31.42 5.67
CA LEU A 238 -12.72 -32.68 6.35
C LEU A 238 -12.04 -32.48 7.71
N MET A 239 -11.46 -31.30 7.96
CA MET A 239 -10.77 -31.00 9.22
C MET A 239 -11.65 -31.27 10.45
N ASN A 240 -12.88 -30.74 10.46
CA ASN A 240 -13.79 -30.90 11.61
C ASN A 240 -14.27 -32.35 11.76
N PRO A 241 -14.81 -33.05 10.75
CA PRO A 241 -15.24 -34.44 10.89
C PRO A 241 -14.13 -35.39 11.34
N VAL A 242 -12.92 -35.27 10.75
CA VAL A 242 -11.77 -36.11 11.09
C VAL A 242 -11.32 -35.89 12.54
N THR A 243 -11.14 -34.63 12.94
CA THR A 243 -10.76 -34.32 14.32
C THR A 243 -11.83 -34.72 15.32
N PHE A 244 -13.12 -34.56 14.99
CA PHE A 244 -14.24 -34.97 15.81
C PHE A 244 -14.28 -36.50 15.95
N LEU A 245 -14.05 -37.25 14.87
CA LEU A 245 -13.99 -38.70 14.92
C LEU A 245 -12.88 -39.18 15.86
N ILE A 246 -11.66 -38.66 15.70
CA ILE A 246 -10.49 -39.02 16.51
C ILE A 246 -10.79 -38.78 18.00
N ILE A 247 -11.35 -37.61 18.33
CA ILE A 247 -11.69 -37.29 19.73
C ILE A 247 -12.79 -38.15 20.29
N ASN A 248 -13.89 -38.38 19.56
CA ASN A 248 -14.97 -39.23 20.07
C ASN A 248 -14.49 -40.66 20.31
N VAL A 249 -13.63 -41.20 19.40
CA VAL A 249 -12.99 -42.50 19.63
C VAL A 249 -12.12 -42.46 20.89
N ALA A 250 -11.30 -41.41 21.06
CA ALA A 250 -10.47 -41.21 22.25
C ALA A 250 -11.32 -41.12 23.54
N VAL A 251 -12.44 -40.39 23.49
CA VAL A 251 -13.39 -40.27 24.60
C VAL A 251 -13.98 -41.63 24.97
N ILE A 252 -14.36 -42.47 23.98
CA ILE A 252 -14.86 -43.82 24.24
C ILE A 252 -13.80 -44.66 25.00
N PHE A 253 -12.55 -44.61 24.54
CA PHE A 253 -11.43 -45.30 25.25
C PHE A 253 -11.22 -44.73 26.66
N LEU A 254 -11.27 -43.40 26.80
CA LEU A 254 -11.12 -42.73 28.08
C LEU A 254 -12.23 -43.12 29.07
N ILE A 255 -13.49 -43.11 28.62
CA ILE A 255 -14.66 -43.51 29.44
C ILE A 255 -14.55 -44.98 29.82
N LYS A 256 -14.18 -45.88 28.86
CA LYS A 256 -13.96 -47.30 29.13
C LYS A 256 -12.88 -47.53 30.18
N ALA A 257 -11.72 -46.91 30.00
CA ALA A 257 -10.61 -47.00 30.96
C ALA A 257 -10.99 -46.40 32.33
N GLY A 258 -11.70 -45.25 32.32
CA GLY A 258 -12.22 -44.59 33.52
C GLY A 258 -13.24 -45.44 34.28
N ALA A 259 -14.23 -46.01 33.57
CA ALA A 259 -15.27 -46.87 34.17
C ALA A 259 -14.66 -48.11 34.86
N VAL A 260 -13.69 -48.80 34.22
CA VAL A 260 -12.99 -49.92 34.84
C VAL A 260 -12.31 -49.47 36.14
N ARG A 261 -11.67 -48.32 36.14
CA ARG A 261 -10.93 -47.82 37.32
C ARG A 261 -11.84 -47.29 38.41
N VAL A 262 -13.03 -46.76 38.05
CA VAL A 262 -14.08 -46.39 39.02
C VAL A 262 -14.61 -47.63 39.73
N ASN A 263 -14.86 -48.74 39.00
CA ASN A 263 -15.31 -49.99 39.59
C ASN A 263 -14.27 -50.60 40.55
N TYR A 264 -12.97 -50.38 40.32
CA TYR A 264 -11.91 -50.79 41.25
C TYR A 264 -11.67 -49.77 42.38
N GLY A 265 -12.47 -48.69 42.50
CA GLY A 265 -12.30 -47.66 43.52
C GLY A 265 -11.04 -46.81 43.37
N MET A 266 -10.36 -46.85 42.19
CA MET A 266 -9.13 -46.10 41.90
C MET A 266 -9.37 -44.69 41.37
N LEU A 267 -10.55 -44.43 40.80
CA LEU A 267 -10.98 -43.14 40.30
C LEU A 267 -12.40 -42.84 40.77
N SER A 268 -12.77 -41.58 40.84
CA SER A 268 -14.15 -41.13 41.04
C SER A 268 -14.85 -40.81 39.73
N ALA A 269 -16.19 -40.76 39.76
CA ALA A 269 -16.99 -40.38 38.59
C ALA A 269 -16.69 -38.93 38.14
N GLY A 270 -16.50 -38.00 39.08
CA GLY A 270 -16.14 -36.61 38.80
C GLY A 270 -14.78 -36.47 38.17
N GLN A 271 -13.80 -37.30 38.55
CA GLN A 271 -12.49 -37.33 37.93
C GLN A 271 -12.53 -37.76 36.46
N VAL A 272 -13.40 -38.72 36.08
CA VAL A 272 -13.62 -39.10 34.68
C VAL A 272 -14.20 -37.95 33.87
N VAL A 273 -15.13 -37.18 34.45
CA VAL A 273 -15.71 -35.99 33.83
C VAL A 273 -14.63 -34.89 33.65
N ALA A 274 -13.74 -34.73 34.61
CA ALA A 274 -12.64 -33.79 34.48
C ALA A 274 -11.69 -34.16 33.31
N LEU A 275 -11.34 -35.44 33.20
CA LEU A 275 -10.54 -35.94 32.08
C LEU A 275 -11.20 -35.71 30.72
N TYR A 276 -12.54 -35.98 30.64
CA TYR A 276 -13.32 -35.67 29.43
C TYR A 276 -13.24 -34.18 29.04
N ASN A 277 -13.39 -33.28 30.00
CA ASN A 277 -13.31 -31.84 29.78
C ASN A 277 -11.91 -31.43 29.28
N TYR A 278 -10.83 -31.95 29.86
CA TYR A 278 -9.48 -31.69 29.36
C TYR A 278 -9.27 -32.16 27.92
N MET A 279 -9.81 -33.36 27.56
CA MET A 279 -9.72 -33.87 26.18
C MET A 279 -10.45 -32.94 25.19
N SER A 280 -11.64 -32.46 25.55
CA SER A 280 -12.40 -31.52 24.73
C SER A 280 -11.73 -30.17 24.56
N GLN A 281 -11.08 -29.64 25.61
CA GLN A 281 -10.30 -28.40 25.53
C GLN A 281 -9.10 -28.51 24.57
N ILE A 282 -8.38 -29.64 24.59
CA ILE A 282 -7.22 -29.87 23.71
C ILE A 282 -7.62 -29.79 22.24
N LEU A 283 -8.75 -30.38 21.84
CA LEU A 283 -9.24 -30.31 20.48
C LEU A 283 -9.41 -28.87 19.98
N VAL A 284 -10.16 -28.08 20.76
CA VAL A 284 -10.49 -26.70 20.40
C VAL A 284 -9.20 -25.87 20.26
N GLU A 285 -8.24 -26.07 21.14
CA GLU A 285 -7.00 -25.31 21.15
C GLU A 285 -6.04 -25.71 20.02
N LEU A 286 -6.00 -26.97 19.60
CA LEU A 286 -5.21 -27.40 18.45
C LEU A 286 -5.71 -26.75 17.14
N ILE A 287 -7.04 -26.68 16.95
CA ILE A 287 -7.62 -26.00 15.79
C ILE A 287 -7.30 -24.50 15.81
N LYS A 288 -7.40 -23.85 16.98
CA LYS A 288 -7.04 -22.44 17.13
C LYS A 288 -5.56 -22.20 16.82
N PHE A 289 -4.68 -23.06 17.32
CA PHE A 289 -3.23 -22.97 17.07
C PHE A 289 -2.88 -23.02 15.57
N ALA A 290 -3.53 -23.92 14.84
CA ALA A 290 -3.39 -24.01 13.39
C ALA A 290 -3.75 -22.70 12.69
N ASN A 291 -4.89 -22.10 13.04
CA ASN A 291 -5.34 -20.82 12.47
C ASN A 291 -4.43 -19.66 12.82
N VAL A 292 -3.88 -19.64 14.04
CA VAL A 292 -2.89 -18.63 14.47
C VAL A 292 -1.64 -18.72 13.63
N THR A 293 -1.13 -19.93 13.37
CA THR A 293 0.07 -20.15 12.56
C THR A 293 -0.09 -19.61 11.14
N VAL A 294 -1.25 -19.84 10.52
CA VAL A 294 -1.57 -19.29 9.19
C VAL A 294 -1.62 -17.75 9.22
N SER A 295 -2.28 -17.18 10.22
CA SER A 295 -2.41 -15.72 10.36
C SER A 295 -1.06 -15.05 10.62
N ALA A 296 -0.23 -15.63 11.48
CA ALA A 296 1.12 -15.16 11.75
C ALA A 296 2.03 -15.23 10.51
N SER A 297 1.92 -16.31 9.73
CA SER A 297 2.67 -16.48 8.48
C SER A 297 2.29 -15.41 7.44
N LYS A 298 1.01 -15.10 7.28
CA LYS A 298 0.53 -14.02 6.40
C LYS A 298 1.07 -12.66 6.85
N ALA A 299 0.98 -12.35 8.14
CA ALA A 299 1.50 -11.11 8.70
C ALA A 299 3.01 -10.95 8.48
N LEU A 300 3.77 -12.04 8.66
CA LEU A 300 5.21 -12.05 8.43
C LEU A 300 5.57 -11.83 6.95
N ALA A 301 4.81 -12.41 6.02
CA ALA A 301 4.98 -12.17 4.59
C ALA A 301 4.72 -10.70 4.22
N CYS A 302 3.65 -10.08 4.77
CA CYS A 302 3.37 -8.66 4.60
C CYS A 302 4.49 -7.78 5.19
N ALA A 303 5.01 -8.15 6.37
CA ALA A 303 6.11 -7.42 7.01
C ALA A 303 7.39 -7.43 6.16
N ARG A 304 7.74 -8.55 5.53
CA ARG A 304 8.88 -8.63 4.60
C ARG A 304 8.71 -7.71 3.39
N ARG A 305 7.50 -7.60 2.85
CA ARG A 305 7.23 -6.69 1.72
C ARG A 305 7.35 -5.22 2.12
N ILE A 306 6.93 -4.87 3.34
CA ILE A 306 7.11 -3.51 3.88
C ILE A 306 8.59 -3.25 4.17
N GLU A 307 9.30 -4.21 4.77
CA GLU A 307 10.74 -4.13 5.03
C GLU A 307 11.53 -3.89 3.74
N ALA A 308 11.15 -4.51 2.62
CA ALA A 308 11.76 -4.25 1.32
C ALA A 308 11.60 -2.78 0.89
N VAL A 309 10.40 -2.20 1.03
CA VAL A 309 10.16 -0.77 0.73
C VAL A 309 10.96 0.14 1.68
N MET A 310 11.04 -0.21 2.96
CA MET A 310 11.80 0.57 3.95
C MET A 310 13.32 0.54 3.71
N ASN A 311 13.83 -0.54 3.12
CA ASN A 311 15.25 -0.72 2.83
C ASN A 311 15.65 -0.17 1.45
N GLU A 312 14.70 0.21 0.59
CA GLU A 312 15.03 0.86 -0.68
C GLU A 312 15.77 2.17 -0.40
N LYS A 313 16.85 2.43 -1.15
CA LYS A 313 17.58 3.70 -1.05
C LYS A 313 16.65 4.81 -1.54
N GLY A 314 16.01 5.53 -0.67
CA GLY A 314 15.18 6.67 -1.08
C GLY A 314 15.99 7.96 -1.14
N GLY A 315 15.57 8.85 -2.05
CA GLY A 315 16.15 10.18 -2.21
C GLY A 315 17.27 10.25 -3.25
N GLN A 316 17.58 11.46 -3.62
CA GLN A 316 18.66 11.76 -4.56
C GLN A 316 19.87 12.23 -3.75
N GLU A 317 21.00 11.54 -3.89
CA GLU A 317 22.25 11.92 -3.23
C GLU A 317 22.75 13.26 -3.80
N ILE A 318 23.28 14.13 -2.94
CA ILE A 318 23.90 15.39 -3.35
C ILE A 318 25.34 15.08 -3.72
N PHE A 319 25.74 15.42 -4.95
CA PHE A 319 27.09 15.27 -5.43
C PHE A 319 27.74 16.65 -5.55
N MET A 320 28.87 16.87 -4.87
CA MET A 320 29.64 18.09 -5.06
C MET A 320 30.25 18.08 -6.46
N SER A 321 30.02 19.14 -7.23
CA SER A 321 30.56 19.35 -8.55
C SER A 321 31.14 20.77 -8.62
N ASP A 322 32.39 20.89 -9.08
CA ASP A 322 33.05 22.18 -9.33
C ASP A 322 32.73 22.74 -10.74
N ALA A 323 31.95 21.99 -11.53
CA ALA A 323 31.56 22.42 -12.86
C ALA A 323 30.55 23.58 -12.75
N VAL A 324 30.83 24.66 -13.50
CA VAL A 324 30.03 25.89 -13.50
C VAL A 324 29.60 26.20 -14.93
N SER A 325 28.47 26.88 -15.07
CA SER A 325 27.96 27.43 -16.33
C SER A 325 27.56 28.90 -16.13
N GLU A 326 27.65 29.71 -17.18
CA GLU A 326 27.13 31.08 -17.19
C GLU A 326 25.65 31.13 -17.60
N ALA A 327 25.10 30.02 -18.04
CA ALA A 327 23.73 29.91 -18.52
C ALA A 327 22.70 29.80 -17.37
N LYS A 328 21.45 30.16 -17.66
CA LYS A 328 20.33 29.90 -16.76
C LYS A 328 20.02 28.42 -16.68
N VAL A 329 19.98 27.74 -17.84
CA VAL A 329 19.89 26.29 -17.99
C VAL A 329 20.83 25.83 -19.09
N GLU A 330 21.59 24.76 -18.85
CA GLU A 330 22.47 24.17 -19.85
C GLU A 330 22.44 22.64 -19.75
N PHE A 331 22.38 22.00 -20.90
CA PHE A 331 22.54 20.57 -21.09
C PHE A 331 23.85 20.30 -21.79
N ARG A 332 24.76 19.52 -21.18
CA ARG A 332 26.06 19.12 -21.76
C ARG A 332 26.10 17.61 -21.93
N ASN A 333 25.99 17.12 -23.16
CA ASN A 333 26.05 15.70 -23.56
C ASN A 333 25.13 14.82 -22.74
N VAL A 334 23.87 15.27 -22.53
CA VAL A 334 22.93 14.64 -21.63
C VAL A 334 22.23 13.47 -22.30
N SER A 335 22.32 12.29 -21.66
CA SER A 335 21.52 11.12 -22.03
C SER A 335 20.72 10.61 -20.83
N LEU A 336 19.55 10.04 -21.10
CA LEU A 336 18.66 9.50 -20.07
C LEU A 336 18.09 8.16 -20.50
N ALA A 337 18.30 7.13 -19.65
CA ALA A 337 17.56 5.87 -19.68
C ALA A 337 16.79 5.71 -18.36
N TYR A 338 15.48 5.42 -18.41
CA TYR A 338 14.66 5.29 -17.20
C TYR A 338 14.94 4.02 -16.39
N ASN A 339 15.44 2.97 -17.06
CA ASN A 339 15.82 1.72 -16.43
C ASN A 339 17.18 1.24 -16.94
N ALA A 340 17.94 0.56 -16.10
CA ALA A 340 19.19 -0.06 -16.50
C ALA A 340 18.94 -1.10 -17.61
N GLY A 341 19.59 -0.91 -18.78
CA GLY A 341 19.44 -1.78 -19.96
C GLY A 341 18.26 -1.45 -20.87
N ALA A 342 17.46 -0.41 -20.58
CA ALA A 342 16.48 0.10 -21.52
C ALA A 342 17.11 1.01 -22.59
N GLU A 343 16.44 1.18 -23.71
CA GLU A 343 16.80 2.19 -24.71
C GLU A 343 16.81 3.60 -24.10
N CYS A 344 17.75 4.43 -24.54
CA CYS A 344 17.84 5.79 -24.06
C CYS A 344 16.64 6.62 -24.55
N ALA A 345 15.91 7.20 -23.62
CA ALA A 345 14.85 8.16 -23.92
C ALA A 345 15.41 9.50 -24.43
N LEU A 346 16.67 9.82 -24.09
CA LEU A 346 17.41 10.98 -24.57
C LEU A 346 18.85 10.54 -24.86
N ASN A 347 19.39 11.04 -25.96
CA ASN A 347 20.74 10.73 -26.44
C ASN A 347 21.50 12.03 -26.78
N ASN A 348 22.58 12.29 -26.04
CA ASN A 348 23.54 13.36 -26.31
C ASN A 348 22.87 14.73 -26.57
N ILE A 349 21.97 15.15 -25.73
CA ILE A 349 21.28 16.45 -25.83
C ILE A 349 22.20 17.57 -25.36
N ASN A 350 22.32 18.61 -26.20
CA ASN A 350 23.21 19.75 -25.97
C ASN A 350 22.50 21.07 -26.30
N PHE A 351 22.21 21.90 -25.31
CA PHE A 351 21.67 23.24 -25.53
C PHE A 351 21.89 24.16 -24.33
N THR A 352 21.81 25.47 -24.61
CA THR A 352 22.01 26.52 -23.62
C THR A 352 20.88 27.54 -23.69
N VAL A 353 20.37 27.93 -22.53
CA VAL A 353 19.27 28.89 -22.36
C VAL A 353 19.72 30.04 -21.45
N LYS A 354 19.54 31.27 -21.90
CA LYS A 354 19.80 32.46 -21.12
C LYS A 354 18.66 32.83 -20.20
N SER A 355 18.93 33.69 -19.23
CA SER A 355 17.88 34.20 -18.34
C SER A 355 16.81 34.99 -19.13
N GLY A 356 15.53 34.69 -18.89
CA GLY A 356 14.41 35.35 -19.55
C GLY A 356 14.11 34.87 -20.98
N GLU A 357 14.88 33.91 -21.52
CA GLU A 357 14.54 33.27 -22.81
C GLU A 357 13.37 32.31 -22.69
N THR A 358 12.57 32.21 -23.75
CA THR A 358 11.51 31.22 -23.93
C THR A 358 11.95 30.15 -24.91
N ILE A 359 11.97 28.90 -24.47
CA ILE A 359 12.35 27.73 -25.28
C ILE A 359 11.11 26.88 -25.57
N GLY A 360 10.83 26.70 -26.86
CA GLY A 360 9.87 25.71 -27.33
C GLY A 360 10.54 24.34 -27.46
N ILE A 361 9.88 23.27 -27.01
CA ILE A 361 10.33 21.89 -27.23
C ILE A 361 9.24 21.15 -27.99
N THR A 362 9.57 20.67 -29.18
CA THR A 362 8.61 20.00 -30.07
C THR A 362 9.20 18.74 -30.72
N GLY A 363 8.34 17.95 -31.37
CA GLY A 363 8.69 16.67 -32.00
C GLY A 363 7.57 15.65 -31.88
N GLY A 364 7.77 14.46 -32.41
CA GLY A 364 6.79 13.36 -32.41
C GLY A 364 6.38 12.89 -31.02
N THR A 365 5.32 12.09 -30.93
CA THR A 365 4.92 11.44 -29.68
C THR A 365 6.00 10.45 -29.25
N GLY A 366 6.43 10.51 -27.97
CA GLY A 366 7.44 9.59 -27.45
C GLY A 366 8.89 10.00 -27.70
N CYS A 367 9.18 11.08 -28.42
CA CYS A 367 10.55 11.51 -28.75
C CYS A 367 11.36 12.10 -27.57
N GLY A 368 10.84 12.08 -26.33
CA GLY A 368 11.60 12.51 -25.15
C GLY A 368 11.35 13.94 -24.66
N LYS A 369 10.36 14.69 -25.17
CA LYS A 369 10.06 16.08 -24.75
C LYS A 369 9.92 16.27 -23.25
N SER A 370 9.04 15.52 -22.62
CA SER A 370 8.83 15.56 -21.16
C SER A 370 10.07 15.08 -20.40
N SER A 371 10.86 14.18 -20.99
CA SER A 371 12.11 13.71 -20.38
C SER A 371 13.13 14.83 -20.24
N VAL A 372 13.26 15.73 -21.24
CA VAL A 372 14.14 16.90 -21.16
C VAL A 372 13.73 17.79 -20.00
N VAL A 373 12.46 18.20 -19.92
CA VAL A 373 12.01 19.15 -18.89
C VAL A 373 12.00 18.55 -17.50
N ASN A 374 11.85 17.23 -17.35
CA ASN A 374 11.90 16.53 -16.07
C ASN A 374 13.31 16.46 -15.45
N LEU A 375 14.36 16.63 -16.24
CA LEU A 375 15.75 16.71 -15.76
C LEU A 375 16.06 18.07 -15.10
N ILE A 376 15.39 19.15 -15.48
CA ILE A 376 15.62 20.49 -14.94
C ILE A 376 15.29 20.58 -13.42
N PRO A 377 14.09 20.12 -12.92
CA PRO A 377 13.80 20.07 -11.51
C PRO A 377 14.40 18.83 -10.82
N ARG A 378 15.27 18.10 -11.52
CA ARG A 378 15.87 16.85 -11.05
C ARG A 378 14.80 15.86 -10.56
N PHE A 379 13.75 15.61 -11.38
CA PHE A 379 12.83 14.50 -11.11
C PHE A 379 13.48 13.16 -11.40
N TYR A 380 14.36 13.15 -12.40
CA TYR A 380 15.25 12.04 -12.73
C TYR A 380 16.69 12.56 -12.84
N ASP A 381 17.65 11.69 -12.61
CA ASP A 381 19.06 11.99 -12.81
C ASP A 381 19.48 11.56 -14.24
N ALA A 382 20.24 12.40 -14.92
CA ALA A 382 20.84 12.03 -16.21
C ALA A 382 21.74 10.79 -16.05
N THR A 383 21.62 9.84 -16.99
CA THR A 383 22.47 8.63 -17.04
C THR A 383 23.91 8.99 -17.41
N SER A 384 24.08 9.95 -18.34
CA SER A 384 25.38 10.54 -18.67
C SER A 384 25.22 12.02 -18.98
N GLY A 385 26.34 12.77 -18.97
CA GLY A 385 26.34 14.21 -19.14
C GLY A 385 25.89 14.96 -17.88
N THR A 386 25.72 16.29 -18.01
CA THR A 386 25.44 17.19 -16.89
C THR A 386 24.38 18.21 -17.27
N VAL A 387 23.43 18.44 -16.37
CA VAL A 387 22.40 19.50 -16.46
C VAL A 387 22.75 20.58 -15.45
N PHE A 388 22.82 21.84 -15.91
CA PHE A 388 23.07 23.00 -15.07
C PHE A 388 21.80 23.83 -14.95
N VAL A 389 21.57 24.37 -13.75
CA VAL A 389 20.52 25.33 -13.44
C VAL A 389 21.13 26.46 -12.61
N ASN A 390 20.90 27.69 -13.01
CA ASN A 390 21.50 28.88 -12.36
C ASN A 390 23.02 28.72 -12.18
N GLY A 391 23.70 28.20 -13.18
CA GLY A 391 25.15 28.06 -13.19
C GLY A 391 25.72 26.86 -12.44
N ARG A 392 24.92 26.06 -11.73
CA ARG A 392 25.35 24.92 -10.91
C ARG A 392 24.77 23.61 -11.44
N ASP A 393 25.52 22.52 -11.32
CA ASP A 393 25.02 21.16 -11.61
C ASP A 393 23.78 20.86 -10.73
N VAL A 394 22.68 20.37 -11.34
CA VAL A 394 21.45 20.00 -10.63
C VAL A 394 21.70 18.95 -9.55
N LYS A 395 22.71 18.09 -9.70
CA LYS A 395 23.10 17.06 -8.72
C LYS A 395 23.74 17.66 -7.46
N SER A 396 24.22 18.91 -7.52
CA SER A 396 24.84 19.60 -6.37
C SER A 396 23.87 20.40 -5.51
N PHE A 397 22.61 20.50 -5.93
CA PHE A 397 21.57 21.18 -5.13
C PHE A 397 20.89 20.24 -4.13
N ASP A 398 20.46 20.80 -3.01
CA ASP A 398 19.33 20.24 -2.29
C ASP A 398 18.08 20.30 -3.19
N THR A 399 17.36 19.19 -3.29
CA THR A 399 16.21 19.10 -4.20
C THR A 399 15.08 20.08 -3.84
N GLY A 400 14.91 20.40 -2.56
CA GLY A 400 13.95 21.41 -2.09
C GLY A 400 14.35 22.81 -2.51
N GLU A 401 15.64 23.17 -2.41
CA GLU A 401 16.16 24.47 -2.85
C GLU A 401 16.02 24.64 -4.39
N LEU A 402 16.36 23.61 -5.15
CA LEU A 402 16.24 23.62 -6.62
C LEU A 402 14.78 23.83 -7.05
N ARG A 403 13.89 23.01 -6.51
CA ARG A 403 12.46 23.01 -6.91
C ARG A 403 11.69 24.26 -6.51
N LYS A 404 12.11 24.97 -5.46
CA LYS A 404 11.52 26.27 -5.10
C LYS A 404 11.75 27.36 -6.18
N LYS A 405 12.79 27.21 -7.01
CA LYS A 405 13.10 28.15 -8.10
C LYS A 405 12.39 27.82 -9.41
N ILE A 406 11.71 26.65 -9.47
CA ILE A 406 11.15 26.10 -10.70
C ILE A 406 9.64 25.87 -10.53
N GLY A 407 8.84 26.54 -11.32
CA GLY A 407 7.40 26.27 -11.45
C GLY A 407 7.17 25.21 -12.52
N VAL A 408 6.55 24.09 -12.16
CA VAL A 408 6.25 23.01 -13.10
C VAL A 408 4.75 22.84 -13.24
N VAL A 409 4.29 22.92 -14.49
CA VAL A 409 2.91 22.60 -14.88
C VAL A 409 2.93 21.27 -15.64
N PRO A 410 2.47 20.18 -15.02
CA PRO A 410 2.52 18.86 -15.64
C PRO A 410 1.46 18.72 -16.74
N GLN A 411 1.69 17.80 -17.68
CA GLN A 411 0.75 17.46 -18.77
C GLN A 411 -0.65 17.13 -18.26
N LYS A 412 -0.78 16.37 -17.18
CA LYS A 412 -2.06 16.08 -16.52
C LYS A 412 -2.25 17.01 -15.33
N ALA A 413 -3.20 17.93 -15.46
CA ALA A 413 -3.57 18.81 -14.36
C ALA A 413 -3.99 18.02 -13.12
N ALA A 414 -3.26 18.22 -12.01
CA ALA A 414 -3.53 17.59 -10.73
C ALA A 414 -3.84 18.65 -9.68
N LEU A 415 -5.11 18.66 -9.23
CA LEU A 415 -5.57 19.45 -8.10
C LEU A 415 -5.95 18.53 -6.94
N PHE A 416 -5.68 18.96 -5.73
CA PHE A 416 -6.00 18.22 -4.52
C PHE A 416 -7.41 18.58 -4.03
N SER A 417 -8.06 17.66 -3.34
CA SER A 417 -9.33 17.93 -2.67
C SER A 417 -9.13 18.96 -1.58
N GLY A 418 -9.93 20.02 -1.59
CA GLY A 418 -9.80 21.18 -0.72
C GLY A 418 -10.33 22.42 -1.42
N THR A 419 -9.98 23.61 -0.96
CA THR A 419 -10.37 24.86 -1.62
C THR A 419 -9.44 25.21 -2.79
N ILE A 420 -9.89 26.11 -3.67
CA ILE A 420 -9.02 26.65 -4.73
C ILE A 420 -7.83 27.35 -4.09
N ARG A 421 -8.05 28.16 -3.05
CA ARG A 421 -7.01 28.84 -2.26
C ARG A 421 -5.95 27.85 -1.76
N GLU A 422 -6.36 26.78 -1.08
CA GLU A 422 -5.43 25.77 -0.57
C GLU A 422 -4.57 25.17 -1.68
N ASN A 423 -5.13 24.94 -2.87
CA ASN A 423 -4.37 24.45 -4.02
C ASN A 423 -3.36 25.47 -4.56
N LEU A 424 -3.68 26.76 -4.56
CA LEU A 424 -2.79 27.81 -5.05
C LEU A 424 -1.66 28.13 -4.07
N LEU A 425 -1.92 28.05 -2.77
CA LEU A 425 -0.93 28.25 -1.70
C LEU A 425 0.17 27.17 -1.65
N TRP A 426 0.03 26.07 -2.36
CA TRP A 426 1.06 25.02 -2.42
C TRP A 426 2.41 25.52 -2.95
N ALA A 427 2.42 26.54 -3.82
CA ALA A 427 3.66 27.12 -4.33
C ALA A 427 4.30 28.13 -3.36
N LYS A 428 3.46 28.83 -2.56
CA LYS A 428 3.88 29.83 -1.57
C LYS A 428 2.80 29.91 -0.49
N GLU A 429 3.10 29.41 0.72
CA GLU A 429 2.15 29.29 1.83
C GLU A 429 1.66 30.65 2.34
N ASP A 430 2.50 31.69 2.27
CA ASP A 430 2.28 33.06 2.74
C ASP A 430 1.89 34.02 1.61
N ALA A 431 1.42 33.51 0.47
CA ALA A 431 0.98 34.36 -0.63
C ALA A 431 -0.27 35.17 -0.26
N THR A 432 -0.25 36.46 -0.57
CA THR A 432 -1.42 37.36 -0.35
C THR A 432 -2.50 37.09 -1.39
N ASP A 433 -3.73 37.52 -1.11
CA ASP A 433 -4.85 37.41 -2.06
C ASP A 433 -4.56 38.16 -3.37
N GLU A 434 -3.83 39.29 -3.31
CA GLU A 434 -3.39 40.04 -4.47
C GLU A 434 -2.43 39.23 -5.34
N GLU A 435 -1.43 38.56 -4.73
CA GLU A 435 -0.48 37.69 -5.43
C GLU A 435 -1.20 36.50 -6.06
N ILE A 436 -2.14 35.88 -5.35
CA ILE A 436 -2.95 34.79 -5.87
C ILE A 436 -3.77 35.26 -7.09
N MET A 437 -4.46 36.41 -6.97
CA MET A 437 -5.28 36.93 -8.06
C MET A 437 -4.46 37.44 -9.25
N GLU A 438 -3.24 37.93 -9.04
CA GLU A 438 -2.28 38.25 -10.12
C GLU A 438 -1.94 36.99 -10.92
N ALA A 439 -1.58 35.89 -10.23
CA ALA A 439 -1.32 34.61 -10.86
C ALA A 439 -2.54 34.02 -11.58
N VAL A 440 -3.73 34.14 -10.98
CA VAL A 440 -5.00 33.69 -11.57
C VAL A 440 -5.31 34.46 -12.86
N ARG A 441 -5.13 35.79 -12.90
CA ARG A 441 -5.31 36.61 -14.11
C ARG A 441 -4.31 36.22 -15.20
N THR A 442 -3.04 36.09 -14.83
CA THR A 442 -1.98 35.68 -15.78
C THR A 442 -2.30 34.32 -16.38
N ALA A 443 -2.79 33.37 -15.58
CA ALA A 443 -3.20 32.04 -16.00
C ALA A 443 -4.55 32.00 -16.75
N GLN A 444 -5.18 33.15 -17.04
CA GLN A 444 -6.49 33.25 -17.68
C GLN A 444 -7.57 32.46 -16.94
N ALA A 445 -7.51 32.41 -15.58
CA ALA A 445 -8.41 31.61 -14.75
C ALA A 445 -9.41 32.45 -13.91
N GLU A 446 -9.50 33.75 -14.16
CA GLU A 446 -10.36 34.66 -13.38
C GLU A 446 -11.85 34.33 -13.52
N ASP A 447 -12.28 33.92 -14.71
CA ASP A 447 -13.63 33.44 -14.99
C ASP A 447 -13.99 32.19 -14.17
N VAL A 448 -13.01 31.31 -13.92
CA VAL A 448 -13.20 30.10 -13.09
C VAL A 448 -13.54 30.50 -11.66
N ILE A 449 -12.80 31.48 -11.10
CA ILE A 449 -13.04 31.96 -9.73
C ILE A 449 -14.38 32.68 -9.65
N LYS A 450 -14.68 33.59 -10.60
CA LYS A 450 -15.92 34.38 -10.62
C LYS A 450 -17.17 33.53 -10.82
N SER A 451 -17.03 32.36 -11.46
CA SER A 451 -18.15 31.42 -11.66
C SER A 451 -18.51 30.63 -10.40
N LYS A 452 -17.73 30.73 -9.33
CA LYS A 452 -17.93 29.98 -8.10
C LYS A 452 -18.56 30.85 -7.01
N PRO A 453 -19.56 30.31 -6.27
CA PRO A 453 -20.23 31.06 -5.21
C PRO A 453 -19.28 31.60 -4.13
N ASP A 454 -18.33 30.73 -3.70
CA ASP A 454 -17.37 31.06 -2.62
C ASP A 454 -16.01 31.57 -3.17
N GLY A 455 -15.89 31.79 -4.50
CA GLY A 455 -14.68 32.31 -5.12
C GLY A 455 -13.46 31.44 -4.87
N LEU A 456 -12.39 32.00 -4.24
CA LEU A 456 -11.17 31.27 -3.89
C LEU A 456 -11.39 30.18 -2.83
N ASP A 457 -12.39 30.32 -1.97
CA ASP A 457 -12.67 29.39 -0.87
C ASP A 457 -13.65 28.27 -1.28
N GLU A 458 -14.06 28.26 -2.55
CA GLU A 458 -14.83 27.17 -3.15
C GLU A 458 -14.09 25.85 -3.06
N LYS A 459 -14.78 24.83 -2.51
CA LYS A 459 -14.26 23.46 -2.41
C LYS A 459 -14.32 22.75 -3.76
N ILE A 460 -13.19 22.27 -4.20
CA ILE A 460 -13.06 21.51 -5.45
C ILE A 460 -12.79 20.03 -5.22
N SER A 461 -13.35 19.24 -6.11
CA SER A 461 -13.11 17.80 -6.19
C SER A 461 -12.71 17.42 -7.63
N LYS A 462 -12.33 16.16 -7.84
CA LYS A 462 -11.92 15.67 -9.18
C LYS A 462 -12.97 15.87 -10.28
N SER A 463 -14.24 16.04 -9.94
CA SER A 463 -15.37 16.15 -10.91
C SER A 463 -15.95 17.55 -11.06
N THR A 464 -15.55 18.53 -10.26
CA THR A 464 -16.18 19.87 -10.21
C THR A 464 -15.69 20.87 -11.26
N LEU A 465 -14.56 20.57 -11.94
CA LEU A 465 -13.93 21.44 -12.91
C LEU A 465 -13.71 20.72 -14.25
N SER A 466 -13.82 21.46 -15.35
CA SER A 466 -13.44 20.98 -16.68
C SER A 466 -11.92 20.80 -16.81
N GLY A 467 -11.45 20.06 -17.84
CA GLY A 467 -10.01 19.87 -18.09
C GLY A 467 -9.25 21.19 -18.23
N GLY A 468 -9.77 22.12 -19.03
CA GLY A 468 -9.16 23.44 -19.21
C GLY A 468 -9.17 24.32 -17.96
N GLN A 469 -10.23 24.26 -17.15
CA GLN A 469 -10.27 24.96 -15.85
C GLN A 469 -9.22 24.44 -14.88
N LYS A 470 -9.07 23.09 -14.79
CA LYS A 470 -8.01 22.47 -13.97
C LYS A 470 -6.63 22.88 -14.44
N GLN A 471 -6.40 22.91 -15.75
CA GLN A 471 -5.12 23.28 -16.32
C GLN A 471 -4.77 24.72 -15.99
N ARG A 472 -5.70 25.68 -16.19
CA ARG A 472 -5.49 27.08 -15.87
C ARG A 472 -5.20 27.30 -14.37
N LEU A 473 -5.91 26.63 -13.47
CA LEU A 473 -5.61 26.69 -12.03
C LEU A 473 -4.26 26.05 -11.67
N THR A 474 -3.83 24.99 -12.40
CA THR A 474 -2.50 24.39 -12.20
C THR A 474 -1.40 25.36 -12.66
N ILE A 475 -1.62 26.11 -13.76
CA ILE A 475 -0.72 27.17 -14.22
C ILE A 475 -0.68 28.31 -13.19
N ALA A 476 -1.84 28.77 -12.70
CA ALA A 476 -1.90 29.78 -11.66
C ALA A 476 -1.10 29.38 -10.42
N ARG A 477 -1.25 28.14 -9.96
CA ARG A 477 -0.45 27.59 -8.84
C ARG A 477 1.05 27.70 -9.09
N ALA A 478 1.53 27.35 -10.26
CA ALA A 478 2.96 27.44 -10.60
C ALA A 478 3.46 28.92 -10.61
N LEU A 479 2.60 29.87 -10.95
CA LEU A 479 2.93 31.30 -11.04
C LEU A 479 2.91 32.01 -9.68
N VAL A 480 2.12 31.56 -8.69
CA VAL A 480 2.05 32.17 -7.34
C VAL A 480 3.42 32.25 -6.68
N GLY A 481 4.28 31.25 -6.89
CA GLY A 481 5.65 31.21 -6.36
C GLY A 481 6.63 32.16 -7.04
N LYS A 482 6.25 32.88 -8.10
CA LYS A 482 7.12 33.74 -8.93
C LYS A 482 8.42 33.03 -9.32
N PRO A 483 8.36 31.85 -9.98
CA PRO A 483 9.53 31.02 -10.22
C PRO A 483 10.54 31.67 -11.18
N ASP A 484 11.82 31.37 -11.00
CA ASP A 484 12.89 31.75 -11.91
C ASP A 484 12.79 31.04 -13.28
N ILE A 485 12.30 29.80 -13.24
CA ILE A 485 12.13 28.94 -14.41
C ILE A 485 10.70 28.41 -14.38
N LEU A 486 9.96 28.57 -15.47
CA LEU A 486 8.62 28.05 -15.64
C LEU A 486 8.60 26.95 -16.71
N ILE A 487 8.12 25.76 -16.37
CA ILE A 487 7.99 24.62 -17.27
C ILE A 487 6.52 24.36 -17.51
N LEU A 488 6.11 24.43 -18.78
CA LEU A 488 4.74 24.16 -19.26
C LEU A 488 4.80 22.87 -20.10
N ASP A 489 4.57 21.70 -19.47
CA ASP A 489 4.62 20.42 -20.17
C ASP A 489 3.25 20.09 -20.78
N ASP A 490 3.12 20.27 -22.10
CA ASP A 490 1.91 20.06 -22.92
C ASP A 490 0.64 20.69 -22.31
N SER A 491 0.84 21.80 -21.61
CA SER A 491 -0.23 22.47 -20.85
C SER A 491 -1.27 23.16 -21.74
N SER A 492 -0.95 23.39 -23.00
CA SER A 492 -1.86 23.99 -24.00
C SER A 492 -2.85 23.01 -24.61
N SER A 493 -2.63 21.69 -24.48
CA SER A 493 -3.48 20.67 -25.11
C SER A 493 -4.95 20.70 -24.65
N ALA A 494 -5.19 21.15 -23.40
CA ALA A 494 -6.52 21.29 -22.82
C ALA A 494 -7.13 22.69 -22.97
N LEU A 495 -6.42 23.63 -23.62
CA LEU A 495 -6.84 25.02 -23.82
C LEU A 495 -7.26 25.26 -25.27
N ASP A 496 -8.20 26.17 -25.47
CA ASP A 496 -8.50 26.72 -26.79
C ASP A 496 -7.37 27.66 -27.24
N TYR A 497 -7.34 27.93 -28.54
CA TYR A 497 -6.27 28.72 -29.16
C TYR A 497 -6.17 30.15 -28.59
N ALA A 498 -7.31 30.81 -28.36
CA ALA A 498 -7.35 32.18 -27.86
C ALA A 498 -6.83 32.26 -26.42
N THR A 499 -7.26 31.33 -25.56
CA THR A 499 -6.80 31.25 -24.15
C THR A 499 -5.30 30.93 -24.09
N ASP A 500 -4.78 30.00 -24.92
CA ASP A 500 -3.34 29.68 -24.97
C ASP A 500 -2.50 30.88 -25.44
N PHE A 501 -2.97 31.60 -26.47
CA PHE A 501 -2.29 32.79 -26.98
C PHE A 501 -2.23 33.90 -25.92
N ASN A 502 -3.36 34.22 -25.27
CA ASN A 502 -3.44 35.24 -24.22
C ASN A 502 -2.58 34.86 -23.00
N LEU A 503 -2.58 33.58 -22.63
CA LEU A 503 -1.73 33.07 -21.56
C LEU A 503 -0.24 33.32 -21.84
N ARG A 504 0.22 32.98 -23.05
CA ARG A 504 1.63 33.17 -23.43
C ARG A 504 2.01 34.65 -23.45
N GLN A 505 1.13 35.53 -23.95
CA GLN A 505 1.36 36.97 -23.88
C GLN A 505 1.43 37.49 -22.45
N ALA A 506 0.53 37.03 -21.58
CA ALA A 506 0.53 37.41 -20.17
C ALA A 506 1.81 36.93 -19.46
N ILE A 507 2.30 35.73 -19.74
CA ILE A 507 3.56 35.22 -19.20
C ILE A 507 4.77 36.04 -19.70
N ALA A 508 4.83 36.39 -20.97
CA ALA A 508 5.89 37.20 -21.54
C ALA A 508 5.93 38.63 -20.97
N ALA A 509 4.79 39.16 -20.53
CA ALA A 509 4.67 40.47 -19.90
C ALA A 509 4.99 40.51 -18.40
N LEU A 510 5.31 39.35 -17.77
CA LEU A 510 5.61 39.28 -16.35
C LEU A 510 6.84 40.13 -15.97
N PRO A 511 6.77 40.95 -14.91
CA PRO A 511 7.85 41.90 -14.56
C PRO A 511 9.17 41.20 -14.18
N TRP A 512 9.13 39.96 -13.64
CA TRP A 512 10.33 39.21 -13.23
C TRP A 512 10.94 38.36 -14.36
N LYS A 513 10.33 38.36 -15.56
CA LYS A 513 10.83 37.71 -16.79
C LYS A 513 11.37 36.29 -16.55
N PRO A 514 10.54 35.32 -16.17
CA PRO A 514 10.99 33.94 -15.96
C PRO A 514 11.60 33.36 -17.25
N THR A 515 12.52 32.42 -17.11
CA THR A 515 12.94 31.57 -18.23
C THR A 515 11.85 30.51 -18.44
N VAL A 516 11.30 30.43 -19.65
CA VAL A 516 10.11 29.59 -19.91
C VAL A 516 10.44 28.42 -20.83
N PHE A 517 10.04 27.21 -20.44
CA PHE A 517 10.07 26.02 -21.27
C PHE A 517 8.64 25.63 -21.65
N ILE A 518 8.34 25.66 -22.94
CA ILE A 518 7.03 25.29 -23.50
C ILE A 518 7.20 23.98 -24.27
N VAL A 519 6.69 22.90 -23.71
CA VAL A 519 6.59 21.61 -24.40
C VAL A 519 5.26 21.55 -25.10
N SER A 520 5.24 21.37 -26.40
CA SER A 520 4.00 21.20 -27.17
C SER A 520 4.23 20.40 -28.44
N GLN A 521 3.20 19.67 -28.86
CA GLN A 521 3.12 19.06 -30.18
C GLN A 521 2.57 20.04 -31.22
N ARG A 522 1.89 21.12 -30.78
CA ARG A 522 1.34 22.16 -31.67
C ARG A 522 2.43 23.18 -32.00
N ILE A 523 2.75 23.31 -33.28
CA ILE A 523 3.73 24.29 -33.76
C ILE A 523 3.29 25.72 -33.40
N SER A 524 2.00 26.03 -33.50
CA SER A 524 1.45 27.35 -33.12
C SER A 524 1.74 27.76 -31.68
N SER A 525 1.98 26.81 -30.78
CA SER A 525 2.33 27.09 -29.38
C SER A 525 3.82 27.41 -29.18
N VAL A 526 4.71 26.98 -30.08
CA VAL A 526 6.16 27.12 -29.93
C VAL A 526 6.81 28.06 -30.96
N MET A 527 6.13 28.36 -32.06
CA MET A 527 6.69 29.20 -33.14
C MET A 527 7.12 30.61 -32.72
N GLY A 528 6.55 31.15 -31.64
CA GLY A 528 6.91 32.45 -31.09
C GLY A 528 7.99 32.40 -30.00
N CYS A 529 8.61 31.26 -29.76
CA CYS A 529 9.69 31.14 -28.80
C CYS A 529 11.02 31.67 -29.36
N ASP A 530 11.93 32.12 -28.48
CA ASP A 530 13.26 32.62 -28.88
C ASP A 530 14.09 31.53 -29.58
N LYS A 531 13.94 30.28 -29.11
CA LYS A 531 14.54 29.09 -29.75
C LYS A 531 13.55 27.92 -29.62
N ILE A 532 13.67 27.00 -30.57
CA ILE A 532 12.89 25.75 -30.58
C ILE A 532 13.88 24.59 -30.63
N LEU A 533 13.77 23.71 -29.65
CA LEU A 533 14.44 22.42 -29.62
C LEU A 533 13.53 21.39 -30.31
N LEU A 534 13.95 20.92 -31.46
CA LEU A 534 13.29 19.82 -32.18
C LEU A 534 13.90 18.50 -31.76
N LEU A 535 13.09 17.57 -31.29
CA LEU A 535 13.49 16.22 -30.89
C LEU A 535 12.91 15.18 -31.86
N GLU A 536 13.76 14.22 -32.21
CA GLU A 536 13.40 13.03 -32.99
C GLU A 536 14.04 11.80 -32.36
N ASP A 537 13.26 10.82 -31.97
CA ASP A 537 13.69 9.53 -31.36
C ASP A 537 14.77 9.69 -30.28
N GLY A 538 14.57 10.65 -29.37
CA GLY A 538 15.50 10.93 -28.29
C GLY A 538 16.73 11.76 -28.67
N HIS A 539 16.88 12.14 -29.94
CA HIS A 539 18.00 12.95 -30.44
C HIS A 539 17.58 14.40 -30.71
N GLN A 540 18.52 15.30 -30.60
CA GLN A 540 18.34 16.70 -30.96
C GLN A 540 18.49 16.85 -32.50
N ALA A 541 17.34 17.00 -33.19
CA ALA A 541 17.27 17.19 -34.63
C ALA A 541 17.55 18.65 -35.03
N GLY A 542 17.28 19.63 -34.15
CA GLY A 542 17.56 21.04 -34.40
C GLY A 542 17.39 21.92 -33.18
N LEU A 543 18.07 23.07 -33.16
CA LEU A 543 17.92 24.11 -32.15
C LEU A 543 18.15 25.48 -32.78
N ALA A 544 17.12 26.21 -33.10
CA ALA A 544 17.18 27.57 -33.64
C ALA A 544 15.82 28.27 -33.52
N PRO A 545 15.69 29.57 -33.83
CA PRO A 545 14.38 30.22 -34.01
C PRO A 545 13.55 29.58 -35.13
N HIS A 546 12.23 29.82 -35.09
CA HIS A 546 11.28 29.25 -36.07
C HIS A 546 11.71 29.38 -37.52
N ASP A 547 12.05 30.62 -37.97
CA ASP A 547 12.37 30.90 -39.35
C ASP A 547 13.61 30.14 -39.84
N GLU A 548 14.57 29.94 -38.97
CA GLU A 548 15.83 29.24 -39.27
C GLU A 548 15.59 27.72 -39.34
N LEU A 549 14.84 27.16 -38.40
CA LEU A 549 14.44 25.74 -38.42
C LEU A 549 13.59 25.40 -39.64
N TYR A 550 12.64 26.26 -39.97
CA TYR A 550 11.79 26.06 -41.15
C TYR A 550 12.58 26.03 -42.47
N LYS A 551 13.66 26.83 -42.57
CA LYS A 551 14.53 26.86 -43.76
C LYS A 551 15.47 25.66 -43.81
N ASN A 552 16.05 25.27 -42.67
CA ASN A 552 17.22 24.41 -42.65
C ASN A 552 16.94 22.96 -42.24
N VAL A 553 15.80 22.69 -41.58
CA VAL A 553 15.46 21.35 -41.05
C VAL A 553 14.21 20.85 -41.75
N GLU A 554 14.35 19.84 -42.59
CA GLU A 554 13.27 19.26 -43.41
C GLU A 554 12.14 18.74 -42.54
N LEU A 555 12.43 17.96 -41.50
CA LEU A 555 11.46 17.45 -40.56
C LEU A 555 10.60 18.55 -39.91
N TYR A 556 11.23 19.68 -39.52
CA TYR A 556 10.49 20.79 -38.91
C TYR A 556 9.56 21.46 -39.94
N ARG A 557 10.00 21.60 -41.17
CA ARG A 557 9.20 22.14 -42.28
C ARG A 557 7.98 21.28 -42.57
N GLU A 558 8.17 19.95 -42.67
CA GLU A 558 7.07 19.02 -42.86
C GLU A 558 6.02 19.12 -41.75
N ILE A 559 6.45 19.16 -40.48
CA ILE A 559 5.54 19.32 -39.34
C ILE A 559 4.77 20.65 -39.42
N CYS A 560 5.45 21.74 -39.79
CA CYS A 560 4.82 23.05 -39.97
C CYS A 560 3.79 23.03 -41.11
N ASP A 561 4.16 22.50 -42.26
CA ASP A 561 3.30 22.48 -43.47
C ASP A 561 2.04 21.64 -43.23
N ILE A 562 2.16 20.52 -42.50
CA ILE A 562 1.02 19.69 -42.11
C ILE A 562 0.09 20.42 -41.12
N GLN A 563 0.64 21.14 -40.14
CA GLN A 563 -0.18 21.76 -39.10
C GLN A 563 -0.71 23.16 -39.41
N LEU A 564 -0.08 23.89 -40.34
CA LEU A 564 -0.42 25.26 -40.69
C LEU A 564 -1.15 25.36 -42.05
N SER A 565 -1.30 24.25 -42.81
CA SER A 565 -2.03 24.19 -44.06
C SER A 565 -3.53 24.01 -43.89
N ASP A 566 -4.04 23.86 -42.71
CA ASP A 566 -5.45 23.91 -42.32
C ASP A 566 -5.78 25.29 -41.67
#